data_7277144a5791f950b5f02b9fcb952d0f
#
_entry.id   7277144a5791f950b5f02b9fcb952d0f
#
_cell.length_a   1.000
_cell.length_b   1.000
_cell.length_c   1.000
_cell.angle_alpha   90.00
_cell.angle_beta   90.00
_cell.angle_gamma   90.00
#
_symmetry.space_group_name_H-M   'P 1'
#
loop_
_entity.id
_entity.type
_entity.pdbx_description
1 polymer ?
#
loop_
_entity_poly.entity_id
_entity_poly.type
_entity_poly.pdbx_seq_one_letter_code
_entity_poly.pdbx_strand_id
1 'polypeptide(L)'
;MDSDQAESLRRLLAPRVTRRIAVVGAESGAGATTVALGLANALSMQGERLLLVDEDLQRARATRLAGATPTATLADVLGGRVPVGAALGTRPASGIAVLPAGNLPAGPMLGERTMSGLLPDMRSVLIDARRDATGAVSPLAGTAHNFVVVMRPEATSITAAYACIKRLHHEYACRQFQLVVNMAAAEGTVMALARNLARTASQYLGVEANLAGYLPMDPLVARALQLGRCVVEAYPAAAATGALRHIASGIGAWPLRQETTPQGMAVAVPA
;
A
#
# COMPACT_ATOMS: atom_id res chain seq x y z
N MET A 1 -23.69 -31.87 13.72
CA MET A 1 -23.41 -30.64 14.45
C MET A 1 -21.90 -30.40 14.68
N ASP A 2 -21.06 -31.44 14.69
CA ASP A 2 -19.59 -31.29 14.92
C ASP A 2 -18.76 -30.74 13.74
N SER A 3 -19.21 -30.96 12.49
CA SER A 3 -18.45 -30.49 11.31
C SER A 3 -18.43 -28.98 11.16
N ASP A 4 -19.51 -28.29 11.56
CA ASP A 4 -19.66 -26.84 11.42
C ASP A 4 -18.83 -26.08 12.48
N GLN A 5 -18.73 -26.65 13.69
CA GLN A 5 -17.87 -26.12 14.75
C GLN A 5 -16.38 -26.32 14.42
N ALA A 6 -16.01 -27.49 13.87
CA ALA A 6 -14.64 -27.77 13.45
C ALA A 6 -14.21 -26.88 12.27
N GLU A 7 -15.12 -26.59 11.35
CA GLU A 7 -14.86 -25.69 10.22
C GLU A 7 -14.77 -24.23 10.67
N SER A 8 -15.61 -23.81 11.61
CA SER A 8 -15.55 -22.50 12.25
C SER A 8 -14.25 -22.32 13.02
N LEU A 9 -13.81 -23.33 13.76
CA LEU A 9 -12.56 -23.35 14.49
C LEU A 9 -11.34 -23.34 13.56
N ARG A 10 -11.38 -24.10 12.45
CA ARG A 10 -10.35 -24.06 11.41
C ARG A 10 -10.23 -22.70 10.75
N ARG A 11 -11.33 -22.01 10.49
CA ARG A 11 -11.34 -20.63 9.96
C ARG A 11 -10.77 -19.63 10.97
N LEU A 12 -10.99 -19.82 12.27
CA LEU A 12 -10.43 -19.01 13.33
C LEU A 12 -8.93 -19.25 13.55
N LEU A 13 -8.47 -20.50 13.32
CA LEU A 13 -7.08 -20.93 13.49
C LEU A 13 -6.26 -20.87 12.19
N ALA A 14 -6.90 -20.65 11.03
CA ALA A 14 -6.18 -20.47 9.78
C ALA A 14 -5.24 -19.27 9.90
N PRO A 15 -3.97 -19.39 9.46
CA PRO A 15 -3.05 -18.27 9.43
C PRO A 15 -3.71 -17.11 8.66
N ARG A 16 -3.96 -16.00 9.33
CA ARG A 16 -4.53 -14.82 8.68
C ARG A 16 -3.47 -14.25 7.74
N VAL A 17 -3.80 -14.23 6.47
CA VAL A 17 -2.95 -13.59 5.46
C VAL A 17 -2.78 -12.12 5.81
N THR A 18 -1.53 -11.71 6.03
CA THR A 18 -1.22 -10.28 6.20
C THR A 18 -1.38 -9.59 4.85
N ARG A 19 -2.40 -8.75 4.73
CA ARG A 19 -2.66 -8.02 3.48
C ARG A 19 -1.54 -7.03 3.19
N ARG A 20 -0.92 -7.11 2.01
CA ARG A 20 0.09 -6.17 1.53
C ARG A 20 -0.52 -5.26 0.47
N ILE A 21 -0.38 -3.94 0.67
CA ILE A 21 -0.95 -2.90 -0.19
C ILE A 21 0.17 -1.96 -0.59
N ALA A 22 0.50 -1.91 -1.87
CA ALA A 22 1.45 -0.93 -2.40
C ALA A 22 0.71 0.30 -2.91
N VAL A 23 1.06 1.46 -2.40
CA VAL A 23 0.54 2.75 -2.84
C VAL A 23 1.59 3.39 -3.75
N VAL A 24 1.27 3.54 -5.02
CA VAL A 24 2.19 3.97 -6.08
C VAL A 24 1.67 5.24 -6.72
N GLY A 25 2.50 6.27 -6.82
CA GLY A 25 2.15 7.46 -7.59
C GLY A 25 2.27 7.20 -9.10
N ALA A 26 1.26 7.55 -9.86
CA ALA A 26 1.32 7.51 -11.33
C ALA A 26 2.47 8.37 -11.86
N GLU A 27 2.72 9.49 -11.19
CA GLU A 27 3.79 10.45 -11.49
C GLU A 27 4.35 11.07 -10.20
N SER A 28 5.45 11.77 -10.32
CA SER A 28 5.99 12.57 -9.21
C SER A 28 4.99 13.66 -8.82
N GLY A 29 4.73 13.81 -7.53
CA GLY A 29 3.77 14.80 -7.04
C GLY A 29 2.30 14.37 -7.07
N ALA A 30 1.96 13.15 -7.50
CA ALA A 30 0.59 12.62 -7.41
C ALA A 30 0.05 12.53 -5.97
N GLY A 31 0.93 12.53 -4.96
CA GLY A 31 0.57 12.51 -3.55
C GLY A 31 0.48 11.11 -2.95
N ALA A 32 1.16 10.11 -3.54
CA ALA A 32 1.15 8.73 -3.05
C ALA A 32 1.50 8.61 -1.57
N THR A 33 2.56 9.25 -1.10
CA THR A 33 2.96 9.28 0.32
C THR A 33 1.85 9.82 1.22
N THR A 34 1.17 10.88 0.79
CA THR A 34 0.05 11.48 1.56
C THR A 34 -1.12 10.50 1.65
N VAL A 35 -1.43 9.83 0.54
CA VAL A 35 -2.48 8.79 0.50
C VAL A 35 -2.08 7.58 1.34
N ALA A 36 -0.86 7.05 1.20
CA ALA A 36 -0.38 5.91 1.98
C ALA A 36 -0.46 6.17 3.49
N LEU A 37 0.08 7.31 3.93
CA LEU A 37 0.03 7.71 5.33
C LEU A 37 -1.41 7.96 5.80
N GLY A 38 -2.24 8.58 4.96
CA GLY A 38 -3.64 8.82 5.26
C GLY A 38 -4.45 7.54 5.43
N LEU A 39 -4.27 6.57 4.53
CA LEU A 39 -4.90 5.25 4.64
C LEU A 39 -4.41 4.49 5.87
N ALA A 40 -3.10 4.52 6.16
CA ALA A 40 -2.54 3.89 7.36
C ALA A 40 -3.18 4.45 8.64
N ASN A 41 -3.29 5.77 8.76
CA ASN A 41 -3.94 6.40 9.90
C ASN A 41 -5.44 6.08 9.97
N ALA A 42 -6.14 6.09 8.84
CA ALA A 42 -7.57 5.77 8.79
C ALA A 42 -7.85 4.32 9.21
N LEU A 43 -7.05 3.35 8.76
CA LEU A 43 -7.13 1.95 9.17
C LEU A 43 -6.83 1.78 10.66
N SER A 44 -5.78 2.44 11.17
CA SER A 44 -5.43 2.41 12.59
C SER A 44 -6.59 2.93 13.46
N MET A 45 -7.25 4.01 13.02
CA MET A 45 -8.45 4.53 13.72
C MET A 45 -9.66 3.57 13.69
N GLN A 46 -9.69 2.64 12.73
CA GLN A 46 -10.68 1.56 12.66
C GLN A 46 -10.26 0.34 13.51
N GLY A 47 -9.17 0.45 14.26
CA GLY A 47 -8.65 -0.61 15.12
C GLY A 47 -7.79 -1.65 14.40
N GLU A 48 -7.38 -1.37 13.17
CA GLU A 48 -6.52 -2.29 12.41
C GLU A 48 -5.05 -2.14 12.84
N ARG A 49 -4.40 -3.25 13.14
CA ARG A 49 -2.96 -3.29 13.44
C ARG A 49 -2.20 -3.41 12.14
N LEU A 50 -1.44 -2.41 11.80
CA LEU A 50 -0.73 -2.34 10.52
C LEU A 50 0.69 -1.81 10.66
N LEU A 51 1.51 -2.14 9.65
CA LEU A 51 2.83 -1.56 9.42
C LEU A 51 2.78 -0.69 8.16
N LEU A 52 3.27 0.53 8.24
CA LEU A 52 3.59 1.38 7.09
C LEU A 52 5.08 1.25 6.79
N VAL A 53 5.42 0.81 5.58
CA VAL A 53 6.80 0.73 5.09
C VAL A 53 7.07 1.94 4.19
N ASP A 54 8.11 2.71 4.54
CA ASP A 54 8.55 3.89 3.80
C ASP A 54 9.73 3.53 2.90
N GLU A 55 9.53 3.53 1.58
CA GLU A 55 10.58 3.25 0.60
C GLU A 55 11.38 4.50 0.17
N ASP A 56 11.08 5.68 0.70
CA ASP A 56 11.88 6.88 0.45
C ASP A 56 13.13 6.88 1.33
N LEU A 57 14.15 6.12 0.94
CA LEU A 57 15.40 5.97 1.67
C LEU A 57 16.17 7.28 1.86
N GLN A 58 15.92 8.29 1.03
CA GLN A 58 16.64 9.56 1.08
C GLN A 58 16.00 10.57 2.03
N ARG A 59 14.67 10.67 1.98
CA ARG A 59 13.92 11.71 2.70
C ARG A 59 13.10 11.14 3.85
N ALA A 60 12.85 9.84 3.87
CA ALA A 60 11.98 9.14 4.83
C ALA A 60 10.68 9.93 5.09
N ARG A 61 9.98 10.28 3.98
CA ARG A 61 8.91 11.27 4.03
C ARG A 61 7.70 10.76 4.82
N ALA A 62 7.29 9.52 4.59
CA ALA A 62 6.19 8.92 5.33
C ALA A 62 6.54 8.80 6.83
N THR A 63 7.75 8.36 7.14
CA THR A 63 8.28 8.22 8.51
C THR A 63 8.24 9.55 9.26
N ARG A 64 8.76 10.63 8.63
CA ARG A 64 8.79 11.97 9.26
C ARG A 64 7.38 12.54 9.45
N LEU A 65 6.51 12.41 8.44
CA LEU A 65 5.13 12.90 8.52
C LEU A 65 4.27 12.11 9.51
N ALA A 66 4.65 10.86 9.80
CA ALA A 66 4.05 10.07 10.86
C ALA A 66 4.51 10.49 12.25
N GLY A 67 5.62 11.22 12.37
CA GLY A 67 6.27 11.51 13.66
C GLY A 67 6.90 10.26 14.29
N ALA A 68 7.25 9.25 13.48
CA ALA A 68 7.88 8.02 13.95
C ALA A 68 9.40 8.18 14.06
N THR A 69 10.00 7.51 15.05
CA THR A 69 11.47 7.48 15.25
C THR A 69 11.95 6.03 15.30
N PRO A 70 11.91 5.30 14.17
CA PRO A 70 12.38 3.93 14.11
C PRO A 70 13.88 3.86 14.42
N THR A 71 14.32 2.78 15.06
CA THR A 71 15.73 2.55 15.40
C THR A 71 16.45 1.68 14.38
N ALA A 72 15.70 1.01 13.50
CA ALA A 72 16.21 0.14 12.46
C ALA A 72 15.26 0.13 11.26
N THR A 73 15.66 -0.58 10.20
CA THR A 73 14.88 -0.70 8.95
C THR A 73 14.18 -2.05 8.86
N LEU A 74 13.23 -2.18 7.94
CA LEU A 74 12.61 -3.47 7.63
C LEU A 74 13.67 -4.49 7.16
N ALA A 75 14.68 -4.05 6.41
CA ALA A 75 15.79 -4.91 6.00
C ALA A 75 16.58 -5.47 7.19
N ASP A 76 16.71 -4.72 8.29
CA ASP A 76 17.36 -5.19 9.51
C ASP A 76 16.52 -6.25 10.22
N VAL A 77 15.21 -6.05 10.25
CA VAL A 77 14.25 -7.02 10.82
C VAL A 77 14.24 -8.33 10.03
N LEU A 78 14.11 -8.24 8.70
CA LEU A 78 14.10 -9.41 7.82
C LEU A 78 15.43 -10.16 7.83
N GLY A 79 16.53 -9.46 8.01
CA GLY A 79 17.88 -10.04 8.20
C GLY A 79 18.13 -10.62 9.58
N GLY A 80 17.16 -10.60 10.49
CA GLY A 80 17.29 -11.13 11.86
C GLY A 80 18.23 -10.31 12.76
N ARG A 81 18.67 -9.13 12.33
CA ARG A 81 19.58 -8.28 13.11
C ARG A 81 18.90 -7.60 14.30
N VAL A 82 17.64 -7.24 14.12
CA VAL A 82 16.86 -6.54 15.14
C VAL A 82 15.44 -7.11 15.17
N PRO A 83 14.88 -7.43 16.34
CA PRO A 83 13.48 -7.84 16.44
C PRO A 83 12.55 -6.66 16.09
N VAL A 84 11.40 -6.95 15.46
CA VAL A 84 10.47 -5.92 14.97
C VAL A 84 10.05 -4.93 16.05
N GLY A 85 9.80 -5.40 17.27
CA GLY A 85 9.40 -4.54 18.38
C GLY A 85 10.45 -3.49 18.76
N ALA A 86 11.74 -3.85 18.68
CA ALA A 86 12.84 -2.91 18.91
C ALA A 86 13.04 -1.96 17.71
N ALA A 87 12.88 -2.46 16.48
CA ALA A 87 13.04 -1.66 15.28
C ALA A 87 12.06 -0.49 15.17
N LEU A 88 10.83 -0.68 15.66
CA LEU A 88 9.78 0.33 15.60
C LEU A 88 10.08 1.61 16.39
N GLY A 89 10.96 1.53 17.41
CA GLY A 89 11.29 2.69 18.26
C GLY A 89 10.04 3.33 18.87
N THR A 90 10.00 4.66 18.92
CA THR A 90 8.85 5.41 19.42
C THR A 90 7.75 5.44 18.38
N ARG A 91 6.56 4.97 18.75
CA ARG A 91 5.37 5.02 17.89
C ARG A 91 4.78 6.43 17.87
N PRO A 92 4.24 6.86 16.72
CA PRO A 92 3.49 8.10 16.63
C PRO A 92 2.21 8.05 17.48
N ALA A 93 1.64 9.22 17.77
CA ALA A 93 0.39 9.35 18.53
C ALA A 93 -0.78 8.60 17.87
N SER A 94 -0.76 8.45 16.54
CA SER A 94 -1.74 7.66 15.78
C SER A 94 -1.67 6.15 16.04
N GLY A 95 -0.63 5.65 16.72
CA GLY A 95 -0.45 4.23 17.04
C GLY A 95 0.01 3.37 15.86
N ILE A 96 0.19 3.93 14.65
CA ILE A 96 0.69 3.18 13.50
C ILE A 96 2.15 2.75 13.72
N ALA A 97 2.49 1.53 13.29
CA ALA A 97 3.87 1.10 13.19
C ALA A 97 4.46 1.61 11.87
N VAL A 98 5.65 2.21 11.91
CA VAL A 98 6.32 2.72 10.70
C VAL A 98 7.76 2.24 10.68
N LEU A 99 8.20 1.70 9.54
CA LEU A 99 9.60 1.35 9.30
C LEU A 99 10.07 1.86 7.94
N PRO A 100 11.26 2.46 7.84
CA PRO A 100 11.94 2.60 6.57
C PRO A 100 12.22 1.23 5.97
N ALA A 101 12.12 1.09 4.65
CA ALA A 101 12.38 -0.18 3.98
C ALA A 101 13.83 -0.67 4.17
N GLY A 102 14.79 0.24 4.08
CA GLY A 102 16.20 -0.11 4.01
C GLY A 102 16.56 -0.76 2.66
N ASN A 103 17.76 -1.30 2.56
CA ASN A 103 18.21 -2.03 1.38
C ASN A 103 17.69 -3.48 1.44
N LEU A 104 16.52 -3.70 0.91
CA LEU A 104 15.90 -5.03 0.88
C LEU A 104 16.51 -5.87 -0.23
N PRO A 105 16.94 -7.12 0.07
CA PRO A 105 17.37 -8.05 -0.96
C PRO A 105 16.19 -8.47 -1.83
N ALA A 106 16.42 -8.72 -3.11
CA ALA A 106 15.45 -9.39 -3.95
C ALA A 106 15.37 -10.86 -3.58
N GLY A 107 14.17 -11.45 -3.60
CA GLY A 107 14.02 -12.89 -3.43
C GLY A 107 12.95 -13.34 -2.44
N PRO A 108 12.93 -14.63 -2.07
CA PRO A 108 11.86 -15.27 -1.29
C PRO A 108 11.71 -14.74 0.14
N MET A 109 12.70 -14.01 0.66
CA MET A 109 12.60 -13.36 1.99
C MET A 109 11.47 -12.33 2.10
N LEU A 110 10.91 -11.89 0.98
CA LEU A 110 9.79 -10.93 0.94
C LEU A 110 8.43 -11.63 0.83
N GLY A 111 8.40 -12.96 0.75
CA GLY A 111 7.18 -13.75 0.61
C GLY A 111 6.28 -13.71 1.83
N GLU A 112 5.03 -14.15 1.65
CA GLU A 112 3.97 -14.10 2.65
C GLU A 112 4.35 -14.80 3.97
N ARG A 113 4.96 -15.98 3.90
CA ARG A 113 5.36 -16.74 5.09
C ARG A 113 6.35 -15.98 5.97
N THR A 114 7.31 -15.31 5.35
CA THR A 114 8.32 -14.53 6.08
C THR A 114 7.69 -13.29 6.71
N MET A 115 6.87 -12.57 5.94
CA MET A 115 6.22 -11.36 6.43
C MET A 115 5.21 -11.68 7.55
N SER A 116 4.38 -12.71 7.39
CA SER A 116 3.41 -13.11 8.42
C SER A 116 4.09 -13.67 9.66
N GLY A 117 5.21 -14.37 9.52
CA GLY A 117 5.98 -14.89 10.65
C GLY A 117 6.70 -13.81 11.46
N LEU A 118 7.19 -12.76 10.79
CA LEU A 118 7.87 -11.64 11.45
C LEU A 118 6.93 -10.59 12.01
N LEU A 119 5.71 -10.51 11.47
CA LEU A 119 4.70 -9.51 11.81
C LEU A 119 3.38 -10.18 12.24
N PRO A 120 3.39 -11.14 13.19
CA PRO A 120 2.23 -11.99 13.50
C PRO A 120 1.01 -11.19 13.97
N ASP A 121 1.26 -10.02 14.50
CA ASP A 121 0.22 -9.14 15.03
C ASP A 121 -0.33 -8.13 14.00
N MET A 122 0.27 -8.04 12.81
CA MET A 122 -0.12 -7.07 11.80
C MET A 122 -1.12 -7.71 10.81
N ARG A 123 -2.25 -7.05 10.63
CA ARG A 123 -3.25 -7.47 9.62
C ARG A 123 -2.92 -6.96 8.24
N SER A 124 -2.30 -5.78 8.18
CA SER A 124 -1.92 -5.14 6.92
C SER A 124 -0.52 -4.58 6.96
N VAL A 125 0.13 -4.61 5.80
CA VAL A 125 1.36 -3.87 5.51
C VAL A 125 1.06 -2.93 4.36
N LEU A 126 1.09 -1.63 4.63
CA LEU A 126 1.04 -0.60 3.60
C LEU A 126 2.47 -0.25 3.18
N ILE A 127 2.71 -0.16 1.89
CA ILE A 127 4.00 0.19 1.32
C ILE A 127 3.84 1.52 0.60
N ASP A 128 4.49 2.58 1.10
CA ASP A 128 4.66 3.83 0.36
C ASP A 128 5.72 3.59 -0.71
N ALA A 129 5.26 3.06 -1.83
CA ALA A 129 6.11 2.49 -2.86
C ALA A 129 6.77 3.57 -3.70
N ARG A 130 8.09 3.47 -3.85
CA ARG A 130 8.86 4.32 -4.73
C ARG A 130 9.07 3.65 -6.08
N ARG A 131 9.02 4.44 -7.15
CA ARG A 131 9.47 4.03 -8.46
C ARG A 131 10.90 4.50 -8.70
N ASP A 132 11.72 3.67 -9.31
CA ASP A 132 13.05 4.05 -9.78
C ASP A 132 12.98 4.94 -11.04
N ALA A 133 14.14 5.31 -11.57
CA ALA A 133 14.24 6.14 -12.77
C ALA A 133 13.63 5.47 -14.02
N THR A 134 13.52 4.15 -14.04
CA THR A 134 12.88 3.39 -15.11
C THR A 134 11.37 3.28 -14.91
N GLY A 135 10.85 3.65 -13.74
CA GLY A 135 9.46 3.55 -13.34
C GLY A 135 9.08 2.20 -12.71
N ALA A 136 10.05 1.30 -12.47
CA ALA A 136 9.82 0.05 -11.76
C ALA A 136 9.62 0.30 -10.26
N VAL A 137 8.81 -0.55 -9.62
CA VAL A 137 8.67 -0.57 -8.16
C VAL A 137 9.67 -1.53 -7.54
N SER A 138 9.87 -1.44 -6.25
CA SER A 138 10.75 -2.35 -5.52
C SER A 138 10.25 -3.79 -5.54
N PRO A 139 11.13 -4.78 -5.30
CA PRO A 139 10.71 -6.17 -5.11
C PRO A 139 9.70 -6.34 -3.97
N LEU A 140 9.80 -5.55 -2.90
CA LEU A 140 8.82 -5.57 -1.81
C LEU A 140 7.44 -5.12 -2.29
N ALA A 141 7.36 -3.96 -2.95
CA ALA A 141 6.10 -3.49 -3.51
C ALA A 141 5.53 -4.48 -4.53
N GLY A 142 6.38 -5.17 -5.30
CA GLY A 142 6.00 -6.24 -6.22
C GLY A 142 5.27 -7.42 -5.57
N THR A 143 5.48 -7.68 -4.26
CA THR A 143 4.76 -8.72 -3.52
C THR A 143 3.36 -8.30 -3.05
N ALA A 144 2.94 -7.05 -3.29
CA ALA A 144 1.66 -6.56 -2.80
C ALA A 144 0.47 -7.34 -3.38
N HIS A 145 -0.53 -7.62 -2.53
CA HIS A 145 -1.79 -8.22 -2.96
C HIS A 145 -2.65 -7.21 -3.72
N ASN A 146 -2.55 -5.94 -3.35
CA ASN A 146 -3.30 -4.85 -3.97
C ASN A 146 -2.36 -3.70 -4.33
N PHE A 147 -2.54 -3.14 -5.52
CA PHE A 147 -1.89 -1.90 -5.93
C PHE A 147 -2.89 -0.76 -5.93
N VAL A 148 -2.57 0.29 -5.21
CA VAL A 148 -3.28 1.57 -5.23
C VAL A 148 -2.49 2.53 -6.11
N VAL A 149 -3.04 2.86 -7.28
CA VAL A 149 -2.43 3.83 -8.20
C VAL A 149 -3.03 5.20 -7.92
N VAL A 150 -2.18 6.09 -7.42
CA VAL A 150 -2.58 7.48 -7.11
C VAL A 150 -2.28 8.37 -8.28
N MET A 151 -3.28 9.08 -8.78
CA MET A 151 -3.18 9.99 -9.91
C MET A 151 -3.89 11.32 -9.63
N ARG A 152 -3.58 12.36 -10.41
CA ARG A 152 -4.28 13.64 -10.41
C ARG A 152 -5.35 13.68 -11.51
N PRO A 153 -6.35 14.56 -11.42
CA PRO A 153 -7.42 14.66 -12.42
C PRO A 153 -6.96 15.44 -13.68
N GLU A 154 -5.79 15.09 -14.22
CA GLU A 154 -5.18 15.75 -15.38
C GLU A 154 -4.85 14.71 -16.47
N ALA A 155 -4.92 15.12 -17.74
CA ALA A 155 -4.68 14.22 -18.87
C ALA A 155 -3.29 13.55 -18.84
N THR A 156 -2.26 14.30 -18.45
CA THR A 156 -0.90 13.78 -18.30
C THR A 156 -0.81 12.72 -17.20
N SER A 157 -1.52 12.94 -16.09
CA SER A 157 -1.56 12.00 -14.97
C SER A 157 -2.28 10.70 -15.33
N ILE A 158 -3.34 10.77 -16.15
CA ILE A 158 -4.06 9.59 -16.65
C ILE A 158 -3.15 8.75 -17.54
N THR A 159 -2.41 9.40 -18.44
CA THR A 159 -1.43 8.70 -19.31
C THR A 159 -0.34 8.03 -18.47
N ALA A 160 0.16 8.72 -17.45
CA ALA A 160 1.13 8.18 -16.52
C ALA A 160 0.56 7.01 -15.70
N ALA A 161 -0.72 7.09 -15.27
CA ALA A 161 -1.40 6.02 -14.56
C ALA A 161 -1.57 4.77 -15.45
N TYR A 162 -1.95 4.94 -16.72
CA TYR A 162 -2.01 3.83 -17.65
C TYR A 162 -0.63 3.17 -17.86
N ALA A 163 0.42 3.96 -18.03
CA ALA A 163 1.79 3.45 -18.15
C ALA A 163 2.24 2.69 -16.89
N CYS A 164 1.89 3.21 -15.70
CA CYS A 164 2.14 2.55 -14.43
C CYS A 164 1.42 1.20 -14.34
N ILE A 165 0.12 1.16 -14.62
CA ILE A 165 -0.70 -0.07 -14.65
C ILE A 165 -0.12 -1.09 -15.63
N LYS A 166 0.20 -0.66 -16.86
CA LYS A 166 0.79 -1.52 -17.90
C LYS A 166 2.07 -2.17 -17.39
N ARG A 167 2.94 -1.39 -16.75
CA ARG A 167 4.21 -1.89 -16.22
C ARG A 167 4.00 -2.90 -15.11
N LEU A 168 3.19 -2.57 -14.10
CA LEU A 168 2.88 -3.46 -13.00
C LEU A 168 2.21 -4.76 -13.48
N HIS A 169 1.38 -4.68 -14.53
CA HIS A 169 0.81 -5.86 -15.17
C HIS A 169 1.90 -6.74 -15.80
N HIS A 170 2.81 -6.16 -16.57
CA HIS A 170 3.85 -6.93 -17.27
C HIS A 170 4.91 -7.49 -16.32
N GLU A 171 5.36 -6.72 -15.33
CA GLU A 171 6.44 -7.12 -14.43
C GLU A 171 5.97 -8.08 -13.33
N TYR A 172 4.74 -7.90 -12.83
CA TYR A 172 4.25 -8.63 -11.66
C TYR A 172 2.95 -9.41 -11.93
N ALA A 173 2.52 -9.54 -13.18
CA ALA A 173 1.27 -10.21 -13.57
C ALA A 173 0.02 -9.71 -12.82
N CYS A 174 0.03 -8.43 -12.39
CA CYS A 174 -1.11 -7.83 -11.71
C CYS A 174 -2.27 -7.64 -12.67
N ARG A 175 -3.47 -8.04 -12.25
CA ARG A 175 -4.69 -7.92 -13.07
C ARG A 175 -5.75 -7.03 -12.45
N GLN A 176 -5.55 -6.62 -11.19
CA GLN A 176 -6.52 -5.79 -10.46
C GLN A 176 -5.81 -4.63 -9.80
N PHE A 177 -6.33 -3.43 -10.04
CA PHE A 177 -5.77 -2.18 -9.56
C PHE A 177 -6.86 -1.34 -8.88
N GLN A 178 -6.48 -0.62 -7.84
CA GLN A 178 -7.33 0.35 -7.16
C GLN A 178 -6.86 1.75 -7.55
N LEU A 179 -7.75 2.57 -8.08
CA LEU A 179 -7.44 3.95 -8.47
C LEU A 179 -7.83 4.89 -7.34
N VAL A 180 -6.95 5.81 -7.00
CA VAL A 180 -7.24 6.94 -6.12
C VAL A 180 -6.93 8.22 -6.88
N VAL A 181 -7.96 9.04 -7.13
CA VAL A 181 -7.78 10.36 -7.74
C VAL A 181 -7.59 11.37 -6.63
N ASN A 182 -6.40 11.95 -6.56
CA ASN A 182 -6.03 12.94 -5.55
C ASN A 182 -6.18 14.37 -6.10
N MET A 183 -6.40 15.34 -5.22
CA MET A 183 -6.56 16.76 -5.57
C MET A 183 -7.74 17.01 -6.52
N ALA A 184 -8.82 16.30 -6.35
CA ALA A 184 -10.01 16.41 -7.20
C ALA A 184 -10.80 17.69 -6.91
N ALA A 185 -11.18 18.41 -7.96
CA ALA A 185 -12.03 19.59 -7.84
C ALA A 185 -13.52 19.24 -7.89
N ALA A 186 -13.89 18.20 -8.65
CA ALA A 186 -15.29 17.80 -8.85
C ALA A 186 -15.41 16.28 -9.06
N GLU A 187 -16.43 15.70 -8.43
CA GLU A 187 -16.68 14.25 -8.50
C GLU A 187 -17.01 13.76 -9.91
N GLY A 188 -17.82 14.50 -10.66
CA GLY A 188 -18.20 14.13 -12.04
C GLY A 188 -16.99 13.94 -12.95
N THR A 189 -15.99 14.82 -12.83
CA THR A 189 -14.72 14.72 -13.57
C THR A 189 -13.97 13.44 -13.16
N VAL A 190 -13.87 13.16 -11.87
CA VAL A 190 -13.20 11.95 -11.33
C VAL A 190 -13.82 10.69 -11.92
N MET A 191 -15.16 10.60 -11.88
CA MET A 191 -15.88 9.42 -12.38
C MET A 191 -15.69 9.22 -13.88
N ALA A 192 -15.65 10.28 -14.67
CA ALA A 192 -15.40 10.21 -16.10
C ALA A 192 -13.97 9.72 -16.41
N LEU A 193 -12.98 10.28 -15.71
CA LEU A 193 -11.57 9.95 -15.88
C LEU A 193 -11.29 8.50 -15.46
N ALA A 194 -11.78 8.08 -14.30
CA ALA A 194 -11.59 6.72 -13.80
C ALA A 194 -12.23 5.68 -14.73
N ARG A 195 -13.46 5.92 -15.22
CA ARG A 195 -14.12 5.04 -16.19
C ARG A 195 -13.35 4.94 -17.51
N ASN A 196 -12.80 6.05 -17.99
CA ASN A 196 -12.01 6.07 -19.23
C ASN A 196 -10.74 5.25 -19.09
N LEU A 197 -10.00 5.45 -17.99
CA LEU A 197 -8.79 4.67 -17.69
C LEU A 197 -9.12 3.18 -17.52
N ALA A 198 -10.16 2.85 -16.76
CA ALA A 198 -10.60 1.47 -16.53
C ALA A 198 -10.96 0.76 -17.85
N ARG A 199 -11.72 1.42 -18.72
CA ARG A 199 -12.09 0.88 -20.04
C ARG A 199 -10.85 0.65 -20.90
N THR A 200 -9.93 1.62 -20.95
CA THR A 200 -8.68 1.50 -21.73
C THR A 200 -7.80 0.37 -21.20
N ALA A 201 -7.63 0.28 -19.88
CA ALA A 201 -6.85 -0.77 -19.25
C ALA A 201 -7.46 -2.17 -19.50
N SER A 202 -8.78 -2.30 -19.40
CA SER A 202 -9.49 -3.54 -19.70
C SER A 202 -9.35 -3.94 -21.18
N GLN A 203 -9.55 -3.00 -22.09
CA GLN A 203 -9.52 -3.25 -23.54
C GLN A 203 -8.12 -3.67 -24.03
N TYR A 204 -7.05 -3.03 -23.58
CA TYR A 204 -5.70 -3.23 -24.12
C TYR A 204 -4.80 -4.11 -23.28
N LEU A 205 -5.10 -4.28 -21.99
CA LEU A 205 -4.28 -5.07 -21.07
C LEU A 205 -5.03 -6.25 -20.46
N GLY A 206 -6.36 -6.30 -20.57
CA GLY A 206 -7.18 -7.34 -19.94
C GLY A 206 -7.14 -7.27 -18.41
N VAL A 207 -6.98 -6.07 -17.85
CA VAL A 207 -6.90 -5.83 -16.41
C VAL A 207 -8.09 -5.02 -15.91
N GLU A 208 -8.40 -5.16 -14.64
CA GLU A 208 -9.42 -4.39 -13.94
C GLU A 208 -8.78 -3.23 -13.18
N ALA A 209 -9.29 -2.02 -13.39
CA ALA A 209 -8.88 -0.82 -12.66
C ALA A 209 -10.13 -0.17 -12.04
N ASN A 210 -10.31 -0.36 -10.75
CA ASN A 210 -11.51 0.08 -10.03
C ASN A 210 -11.23 1.39 -9.28
N LEU A 211 -12.17 2.33 -9.32
CA LEU A 211 -12.07 3.55 -8.51
C LEU A 211 -12.33 3.21 -7.05
N ALA A 212 -11.27 3.22 -6.23
CA ALA A 212 -11.39 3.07 -4.78
C ALA A 212 -11.95 4.33 -4.11
N GLY A 213 -11.70 5.49 -4.70
CA GLY A 213 -12.21 6.77 -4.23
C GLY A 213 -11.40 7.95 -4.74
N TYR A 214 -11.71 9.13 -4.23
CA TYR A 214 -10.98 10.34 -4.54
C TYR A 214 -10.79 11.22 -3.31
N LEU A 215 -9.70 11.98 -3.29
CA LEU A 215 -9.44 13.00 -2.28
C LEU A 215 -9.73 14.37 -2.90
N PRO A 216 -10.61 15.17 -2.28
CA PRO A 216 -10.85 16.54 -2.75
C PRO A 216 -9.59 17.40 -2.56
N MET A 217 -9.48 18.46 -3.33
CA MET A 217 -8.50 19.51 -3.08
C MET A 217 -8.87 20.21 -1.77
N ASP A 218 -8.12 19.88 -0.71
CA ASP A 218 -8.40 20.34 0.66
C ASP A 218 -7.19 21.11 1.21
N PRO A 219 -7.32 22.41 1.50
CA PRO A 219 -6.24 23.23 2.05
C PRO A 219 -5.67 22.69 3.37
N LEU A 220 -6.48 21.95 4.13
CA LEU A 220 -6.06 21.35 5.40
C LEU A 220 -5.03 20.25 5.19
N VAL A 221 -4.98 19.60 4.01
CA VAL A 221 -3.90 18.67 3.67
C VAL A 221 -2.57 19.39 3.60
N ALA A 222 -2.50 20.51 2.86
CA ALA A 222 -1.26 21.30 2.76
C ALA A 222 -0.83 21.83 4.14
N ARG A 223 -1.79 22.28 4.95
CA ARG A 223 -1.51 22.78 6.31
C ARG A 223 -1.00 21.67 7.23
N ALA A 224 -1.57 20.47 7.16
CA ALA A 224 -1.08 19.31 7.93
C ALA A 224 0.36 18.96 7.54
N LEU A 225 0.66 18.95 6.23
CA LEU A 225 2.02 18.69 5.73
C LEU A 225 3.04 19.75 6.19
N GLN A 226 2.65 21.03 6.26
CA GLN A 226 3.48 22.09 6.82
C GLN A 226 3.77 21.89 8.31
N LEU A 227 2.81 21.32 9.06
CA LEU A 227 2.99 20.95 10.46
C LEU A 227 3.75 19.63 10.65
N GLY A 228 4.19 18.97 9.57
CA GLY A 228 4.84 17.66 9.63
C GLY A 228 3.93 16.54 10.12
N ARG A 229 2.60 16.63 9.87
CA ARG A 229 1.60 15.69 10.37
C ARG A 229 0.71 15.14 9.26
N CYS A 230 0.08 13.99 9.52
CA CYS A 230 -0.97 13.46 8.66
C CYS A 230 -2.27 14.25 8.82
N VAL A 231 -2.97 14.51 7.71
CA VAL A 231 -4.27 15.22 7.74
C VAL A 231 -5.33 14.50 8.57
N VAL A 232 -5.34 13.17 8.52
CA VAL A 232 -6.30 12.34 9.29
C VAL A 232 -6.16 12.55 10.79
N GLU A 233 -4.93 12.76 11.25
CA GLU A 233 -4.61 13.02 12.64
C GLU A 233 -4.80 14.50 13.02
N ALA A 234 -4.26 15.40 12.16
CA ALA A 234 -4.26 16.84 12.44
C ALA A 234 -5.65 17.49 12.31
N TYR A 235 -6.46 17.00 11.35
CA TYR A 235 -7.77 17.56 11.02
C TYR A 235 -8.81 16.46 10.81
N PRO A 236 -9.33 15.84 11.89
CA PRO A 236 -10.27 14.71 11.79
C PRO A 236 -11.57 15.01 11.04
N ALA A 237 -11.98 16.28 10.98
CA ALA A 237 -13.19 16.74 10.28
C ALA A 237 -12.92 17.23 8.84
N ALA A 238 -11.68 17.17 8.35
CA ALA A 238 -11.36 17.59 6.98
C ALA A 238 -12.05 16.70 5.94
N ALA A 239 -12.43 17.29 4.79
CA ALA A 239 -13.03 16.54 3.71
C ALA A 239 -12.11 15.42 3.19
N ALA A 240 -10.81 15.70 3.08
CA ALA A 240 -9.80 14.69 2.73
C ALA A 240 -9.73 13.56 3.77
N THR A 241 -9.92 13.84 5.06
CA THR A 241 -9.97 12.81 6.11
C THR A 241 -11.18 11.91 5.94
N GLY A 242 -12.35 12.47 5.66
CA GLY A 242 -13.58 11.71 5.35
C GLY A 242 -13.38 10.76 4.17
N ALA A 243 -12.79 11.27 3.08
CA ALA A 243 -12.48 10.48 1.88
C ALA A 243 -11.50 9.34 2.18
N LEU A 244 -10.42 9.59 2.92
CA LEU A 244 -9.45 8.55 3.31
C LEU A 244 -10.08 7.46 4.18
N ARG A 245 -10.94 7.82 5.14
CA ARG A 245 -11.69 6.86 5.95
C ARG A 245 -12.64 6.01 5.12
N HIS A 246 -13.31 6.61 4.14
CA HIS A 246 -14.19 5.90 3.22
C HIS A 246 -13.42 4.87 2.39
N ILE A 247 -12.29 5.27 1.79
CA ILE A 247 -11.42 4.35 1.03
C ILE A 247 -10.91 3.24 1.94
N ALA A 248 -10.43 3.56 3.14
CA ALA A 248 -9.92 2.59 4.11
C ALA A 248 -10.97 1.54 4.48
N SER A 249 -12.23 1.92 4.69
CA SER A 249 -13.31 0.98 5.01
C SER A 249 -13.61 -0.03 3.90
N GLY A 250 -13.29 0.31 2.64
CA GLY A 250 -13.45 -0.58 1.48
C GLY A 250 -12.32 -1.60 1.31
N ILE A 251 -11.15 -1.38 1.93
CA ILE A 251 -9.95 -2.20 1.70
C ILE A 251 -10.19 -3.69 2.00
N GLY A 252 -10.96 -4.00 3.03
CA GLY A 252 -11.27 -5.38 3.42
C GLY A 252 -11.96 -6.19 2.32
N ALA A 253 -12.72 -5.53 1.45
CA ALA A 253 -13.46 -6.15 0.35
C ALA A 253 -12.64 -6.30 -0.95
N TRP A 254 -11.44 -5.71 -1.04
CA TRP A 254 -10.62 -5.82 -2.25
C TRP A 254 -10.14 -7.27 -2.43
N PRO A 255 -10.19 -7.80 -3.66
CA PRO A 255 -9.70 -9.14 -3.93
C PRO A 255 -8.21 -9.23 -3.64
N LEU A 256 -7.78 -10.37 -3.08
CA LEU A 256 -6.36 -10.64 -2.85
C LEU A 256 -5.76 -11.30 -4.09
N ARG A 257 -4.69 -10.71 -4.62
CA ARG A 257 -3.88 -11.38 -5.62
C ARG A 257 -3.23 -12.61 -4.99
N GLN A 258 -3.38 -13.77 -5.61
CA GLN A 258 -2.62 -14.96 -5.21
C GLN A 258 -1.15 -14.77 -5.59
N GLU A 259 -0.24 -15.11 -4.68
CA GLU A 259 1.18 -15.17 -5.01
C GLU A 259 1.38 -16.27 -6.07
N THR A 260 1.80 -15.88 -7.26
CA THR A 260 2.29 -16.83 -8.24
C THR A 260 3.66 -17.30 -7.73
N THR A 261 3.72 -18.48 -7.14
CA THR A 261 5.01 -19.13 -6.88
C THR A 261 5.71 -19.25 -8.23
N PRO A 262 6.95 -18.76 -8.40
CA PRO A 262 7.69 -18.99 -9.64
C PRO A 262 7.79 -20.50 -9.83
N GLN A 263 7.03 -21.06 -10.79
CA GLN A 263 7.24 -22.40 -11.26
C GLN A 263 8.59 -22.42 -11.97
N GLY A 264 9.55 -23.17 -11.42
CA GLY A 264 10.70 -23.63 -12.18
C GLY A 264 12.04 -23.09 -11.74
N MET A 265 12.54 -23.55 -10.61
CA MET A 265 13.89 -24.07 -10.55
C MET A 265 13.84 -25.36 -9.74
N ALA A 266 13.45 -26.44 -10.41
CA ALA A 266 13.80 -27.77 -9.94
C ALA A 266 15.33 -27.84 -9.98
N VAL A 267 15.95 -27.71 -8.80
CA VAL A 267 17.37 -28.07 -8.63
C VAL A 267 17.42 -29.58 -8.88
N ALA A 268 17.93 -29.95 -10.04
CA ALA A 268 18.34 -31.33 -10.30
C ALA A 268 19.42 -31.66 -9.27
N VAL A 269 19.10 -32.52 -8.34
CA VAL A 269 20.08 -33.14 -7.45
C VAL A 269 20.82 -34.18 -8.33
N PRO A 270 22.14 -34.05 -8.56
CA PRO A 270 22.88 -35.08 -9.26
C PRO A 270 22.97 -36.33 -8.32
N ALA A 271 22.75 -37.49 -8.95
CA ALA A 271 22.86 -38.82 -8.35
C ALA A 271 24.29 -39.15 -7.91
#